data_613d9f7a1c6141570b44e7dad6702a63
#
_entry.id   613d9f7a1c6141570b44e7dad6702a63
#
_cell.length_a   1.000
_cell.length_b   1.000
_cell.length_c   1.000
_cell.angle_alpha   90.00
_cell.angle_beta   90.00
_cell.angle_gamma   90.00
#
_symmetry.space_group_name_H-M   'P 1'
#
loop_
_entity.id
_entity.type
_entity.pdbx_description
1 polymer ?
#
loop_
_entity_poly.entity_id
_entity_poly.type
_entity_poly.pdbx_seq_one_letter_code
_entity_poly.pdbx_strand_id
1 'polypeptide(L)'
;FGKHQFGRYTATTFNNARPWWFYGLAITLLMFPWVFVVATDGLQRLRALTGRTSSQERDVDHRWVALCWIWVMAILGFFSIPNSKLIGYALPVMPPLAVLAALWWQKHVASRAWSQPVFGALVFVNLGLALVAQVSASSYTAQRSTEDVAQVLACAAQPNDVVAAVDQYPYDLPFYAQLERPLEVIQDWDTLRQTAGDNWRRELFEGADFDANAARSLVPLERLQSLKQDPRAWVVAPNASATLNASAHEGFTLVHQGLAWTLYRSSLATKSPEAAEQKGLRGCKHQGKK
;
A
#
# COMPACT_ATOMS: atom_id res chain seq x y z
N PHE A 1 -10.37 -21.83 3.03
CA PHE A 1 -11.22 -21.23 1.99
C PHE A 1 -12.37 -20.43 2.63
N GLY A 2 -13.21 -21.03 3.51
CA GLY A 2 -14.37 -20.37 4.09
C GLY A 2 -14.04 -19.13 4.92
N LYS A 3 -13.02 -19.18 5.79
CA LYS A 3 -12.65 -18.08 6.69
C LYS A 3 -12.13 -16.84 5.91
N HIS A 4 -11.31 -17.05 4.87
CA HIS A 4 -10.73 -15.93 4.10
C HIS A 4 -11.60 -15.43 2.96
N GLN A 5 -12.40 -16.29 2.34
CA GLN A 5 -13.24 -15.88 1.21
C GLN A 5 -14.62 -15.39 1.69
N PHE A 6 -15.35 -16.22 2.44
CA PHE A 6 -16.70 -15.85 2.91
C PHE A 6 -16.67 -14.96 4.16
N GLY A 7 -15.69 -15.11 5.05
CA GLY A 7 -15.56 -14.26 6.24
C GLY A 7 -15.38 -12.78 5.90
N ARG A 8 -14.69 -12.44 4.80
CA ARG A 8 -14.55 -11.05 4.33
C ARG A 8 -15.89 -10.42 3.90
N TYR A 9 -16.85 -11.23 3.44
CA TYR A 9 -18.16 -10.73 3.06
C TYR A 9 -19.10 -10.50 4.25
N THR A 10 -18.94 -11.25 5.34
CA THR A 10 -19.91 -11.29 6.45
C THR A 10 -19.38 -10.71 7.76
N ALA A 11 -18.04 -10.73 7.98
CA ALA A 11 -17.47 -10.28 9.24
C ALA A 11 -17.20 -8.78 9.26
N THR A 12 -17.53 -8.14 10.37
CA THR A 12 -17.26 -6.70 10.64
C THR A 12 -15.86 -6.45 11.20
N THR A 13 -15.03 -7.48 11.33
CA THR A 13 -13.71 -7.44 11.98
C THR A 13 -12.60 -6.95 11.10
N PHE A 14 -12.84 -6.69 9.81
CA PHE A 14 -11.81 -6.24 8.87
C PHE A 14 -11.58 -4.73 8.92
N ASN A 15 -10.30 -4.32 8.96
CA ASN A 15 -9.85 -2.94 9.13
C ASN A 15 -10.30 -1.96 8.03
N ASN A 16 -10.73 -2.45 6.88
CA ASN A 16 -11.14 -1.62 5.75
C ASN A 16 -12.67 -1.45 5.65
N ALA A 17 -13.39 -1.49 6.80
CA ALA A 17 -14.81 -1.22 6.82
C ALA A 17 -15.11 0.20 6.30
N ARG A 18 -15.90 0.28 5.23
CA ARG A 18 -16.27 1.54 4.57
C ARG A 18 -17.78 1.58 4.34
N PRO A 19 -18.38 2.79 4.37
CA PRO A 19 -19.81 2.93 4.15
C PRO A 19 -20.20 2.53 2.72
N TRP A 20 -21.50 2.30 2.49
CA TRP A 20 -22.03 1.87 1.20
C TRP A 20 -21.74 2.86 0.05
N TRP A 21 -21.69 4.15 0.33
CA TRP A 21 -21.42 5.22 -0.64
C TRP A 21 -19.93 5.39 -1.02
N PHE A 22 -19.03 4.61 -0.40
CA PHE A 22 -17.58 4.72 -0.59
C PHE A 22 -17.15 4.71 -2.07
N TYR A 23 -17.70 3.80 -2.87
CA TYR A 23 -17.34 3.73 -4.29
C TYR A 23 -17.90 4.89 -5.10
N GLY A 24 -19.01 5.50 -4.71
CA GLY A 24 -19.51 6.73 -5.31
C GLY A 24 -18.49 7.86 -5.17
N LEU A 25 -17.94 8.04 -3.98
CA LEU A 25 -16.88 9.02 -3.74
C LEU A 25 -15.59 8.68 -4.49
N ALA A 26 -15.17 7.41 -4.44
CA ALA A 26 -13.95 6.96 -5.12
C ALA A 26 -14.02 7.23 -6.64
N ILE A 27 -15.13 6.88 -7.28
CA ILE A 27 -15.35 7.13 -8.72
C ILE A 27 -15.37 8.63 -9.00
N THR A 28 -16.02 9.42 -8.15
CA THR A 28 -16.06 10.88 -8.32
C THR A 28 -14.66 11.47 -8.33
N LEU A 29 -13.78 11.02 -7.44
CA LEU A 29 -12.40 11.49 -7.40
C LEU A 29 -11.57 10.99 -8.60
N LEU A 30 -11.70 9.70 -8.94
CA LEU A 30 -10.89 9.07 -10.00
C LEU A 30 -11.32 9.53 -11.41
N MET A 31 -12.60 9.85 -11.60
CA MET A 31 -13.17 10.27 -12.89
C MET A 31 -13.39 11.78 -13.00
N PHE A 32 -12.95 12.55 -12.02
CA PHE A 32 -13.08 14.00 -12.08
C PHE A 32 -12.31 14.60 -13.27
N PRO A 33 -12.92 15.52 -14.08
CA PRO A 33 -14.30 16.03 -13.99
C PRO A 33 -15.32 15.20 -14.81
N TRP A 34 -14.91 14.13 -15.47
CA TRP A 34 -15.72 13.33 -16.40
C TRP A 34 -16.92 12.63 -15.73
N VAL A 35 -16.86 12.44 -14.42
CA VAL A 35 -17.96 11.85 -13.65
C VAL A 35 -19.29 12.59 -13.86
N PHE A 36 -19.27 13.91 -13.96
CA PHE A 36 -20.48 14.71 -14.19
C PHE A 36 -21.13 14.41 -15.54
N VAL A 37 -20.30 14.20 -16.56
CA VAL A 37 -20.75 13.83 -17.91
C VAL A 37 -21.43 12.46 -17.87
N VAL A 38 -20.81 11.47 -17.26
CA VAL A 38 -21.37 10.12 -17.12
C VAL A 38 -22.63 10.11 -16.26
N ALA A 39 -22.66 10.88 -15.19
CA ALA A 39 -23.83 10.99 -14.33
C ALA A 39 -25.04 11.58 -15.07
N THR A 40 -24.85 12.60 -15.93
CA THR A 40 -25.93 13.16 -16.75
C THR A 40 -26.47 12.15 -17.76
N ASP A 41 -25.61 11.35 -18.42
CA ASP A 41 -26.04 10.29 -19.33
C ASP A 41 -26.85 9.21 -18.56
N GLY A 42 -26.34 8.77 -17.41
CA GLY A 42 -27.04 7.79 -16.57
C GLY A 42 -28.41 8.26 -16.11
N LEU A 43 -28.53 9.52 -15.65
CA LEU A 43 -29.80 10.12 -15.24
C LEU A 43 -30.79 10.24 -16.40
N GLN A 44 -30.34 10.62 -17.60
CA GLN A 44 -31.19 10.71 -18.77
C GLN A 44 -31.74 9.34 -19.18
N ARG A 45 -30.90 8.30 -19.15
CA ARG A 45 -31.31 6.91 -19.42
C ARG A 45 -32.28 6.39 -18.38
N LEU A 46 -32.03 6.64 -17.12
CA LEU A 46 -32.95 6.26 -16.04
C LEU A 46 -34.33 6.89 -16.19
N ARG A 47 -34.38 8.19 -16.57
CA ARG A 47 -35.63 8.88 -16.86
C ARG A 47 -36.34 8.31 -18.11
N ALA A 48 -35.58 7.88 -19.13
CA ALA A 48 -36.13 7.26 -20.32
C ALA A 48 -36.75 5.87 -20.02
N LEU A 49 -36.20 5.12 -19.06
CA LEU A 49 -36.78 3.84 -18.62
C LEU A 49 -38.09 4.00 -17.84
N THR A 50 -38.24 5.13 -17.13
CA THR A 50 -39.49 5.45 -16.38
C THR A 50 -40.53 6.19 -17.19
N GLY A 51 -40.14 6.86 -18.28
CA GLY A 51 -41.03 7.57 -19.21
C GLY A 51 -41.26 6.75 -20.47
N ARG A 52 -42.53 6.52 -20.85
CA ARG A 52 -42.94 5.88 -22.08
C ARG A 52 -42.58 6.74 -23.31
N THR A 53 -41.30 6.86 -23.63
CA THR A 53 -40.87 7.45 -24.91
C THR A 53 -40.28 6.35 -25.78
N SER A 54 -41.09 5.88 -26.71
CA SER A 54 -40.69 4.97 -27.77
C SER A 54 -39.88 5.76 -28.80
N SER A 55 -38.59 5.78 -28.71
CA SER A 55 -37.72 6.09 -29.83
C SER A 55 -36.86 4.90 -30.14
N GLN A 56 -37.31 4.13 -31.11
CA GLN A 56 -36.70 2.89 -31.56
C GLN A 56 -35.63 3.23 -32.61
N GLU A 57 -34.57 3.89 -32.22
CA GLU A 57 -33.32 3.85 -32.98
C GLU A 57 -32.42 2.81 -32.32
N ARG A 58 -32.45 1.59 -32.87
CA ARG A 58 -31.53 0.51 -32.57
C ARG A 58 -30.20 0.80 -33.26
N ASP A 59 -29.48 1.76 -32.77
CA ASP A 59 -28.14 2.03 -33.21
C ASP A 59 -27.16 1.06 -32.52
N VAL A 60 -26.07 0.70 -33.19
CA VAL A 60 -25.01 -0.16 -32.68
C VAL A 60 -24.47 0.39 -31.36
N ASP A 61 -24.50 1.71 -31.19
CA ASP A 61 -24.08 2.42 -29.97
C ASP A 61 -24.89 2.02 -28.73
N HIS A 62 -26.17 1.68 -28.84
CA HIS A 62 -26.98 1.28 -27.69
C HIS A 62 -26.50 -0.01 -27.04
N ARG A 63 -25.97 -0.96 -27.81
CA ARG A 63 -25.48 -2.23 -27.29
C ARG A 63 -24.18 -2.03 -26.50
N TRP A 64 -23.25 -1.22 -27.02
CA TRP A 64 -22.01 -0.90 -26.34
C TRP A 64 -22.26 -0.09 -25.07
N VAL A 65 -23.14 0.88 -25.12
CA VAL A 65 -23.51 1.65 -23.94
C VAL A 65 -24.17 0.78 -22.87
N ALA A 66 -25.09 -0.12 -23.29
CA ALA A 66 -25.71 -1.08 -22.36
C ALA A 66 -24.65 -2.00 -21.72
N LEU A 67 -23.72 -2.52 -22.52
CA LEU A 67 -22.62 -3.34 -22.02
C LEU A 67 -21.78 -2.58 -21.00
N CYS A 68 -21.40 -1.33 -21.28
CA CYS A 68 -20.65 -0.50 -20.35
C CYS A 68 -21.40 -0.29 -19.02
N TRP A 69 -22.69 0.01 -19.06
CA TRP A 69 -23.50 0.17 -17.85
C TRP A 69 -23.67 -1.15 -17.07
N ILE A 70 -23.89 -2.27 -17.77
CA ILE A 70 -23.95 -3.59 -17.12
C ILE A 70 -22.63 -3.90 -16.42
N TRP A 71 -21.50 -3.63 -17.10
CA TRP A 71 -20.17 -3.83 -16.54
C TRP A 71 -19.98 -2.98 -15.26
N VAL A 72 -20.28 -1.67 -15.33
CA VAL A 72 -20.20 -0.76 -14.19
C VAL A 72 -21.06 -1.27 -13.03
N MET A 73 -22.32 -1.59 -13.30
CA MET A 73 -23.26 -2.05 -12.26
C MET A 73 -22.87 -3.39 -11.66
N ALA A 74 -22.37 -4.33 -12.47
CA ALA A 74 -21.93 -5.63 -12.00
C ALA A 74 -20.73 -5.51 -11.03
N ILE A 75 -19.70 -4.75 -11.43
CA ILE A 75 -18.50 -4.56 -10.57
C ILE A 75 -18.85 -3.78 -9.30
N LEU A 76 -19.52 -2.64 -9.42
CA LEU A 76 -19.88 -1.83 -8.26
C LEU A 76 -20.86 -2.55 -7.34
N GLY A 77 -21.85 -3.23 -7.89
CA GLY A 77 -22.82 -4.03 -7.13
C GLY A 77 -22.09 -5.12 -6.34
N PHE A 78 -21.26 -5.90 -7.01
CA PHE A 78 -20.50 -6.99 -6.37
C PHE A 78 -19.60 -6.49 -5.23
N PHE A 79 -18.77 -5.47 -5.47
CA PHE A 79 -17.84 -4.97 -4.47
C PHE A 79 -18.48 -4.05 -3.41
N SER A 80 -19.72 -3.60 -3.61
CA SER A 80 -20.44 -2.82 -2.58
C SER A 80 -21.05 -3.68 -1.48
N ILE A 81 -21.27 -4.98 -1.74
CA ILE A 81 -21.85 -5.90 -0.77
C ILE A 81 -20.95 -6.10 0.46
N PRO A 82 -19.62 -6.35 0.33
CA PRO A 82 -18.76 -6.54 1.48
C PRO A 82 -18.59 -5.25 2.29
N ASN A 83 -18.45 -5.41 3.62
CA ASN A 83 -18.12 -4.28 4.50
C ASN A 83 -16.69 -3.75 4.25
N SER A 84 -15.74 -4.63 3.96
CA SER A 84 -14.36 -4.27 3.62
C SER A 84 -14.26 -3.80 2.16
N LYS A 85 -13.86 -2.55 1.95
CA LYS A 85 -13.79 -1.92 0.63
C LYS A 85 -12.43 -1.28 0.39
N LEU A 86 -11.83 -1.58 -0.76
CA LEU A 86 -10.58 -0.98 -1.21
C LEU A 86 -10.83 -0.17 -2.49
N ILE A 87 -10.16 0.97 -2.61
CA ILE A 87 -10.26 1.84 -3.81
C ILE A 87 -9.89 1.09 -5.10
N GLY A 88 -8.91 0.17 -5.02
CA GLY A 88 -8.45 -0.63 -6.16
C GLY A 88 -9.55 -1.48 -6.80
N TYR A 89 -10.58 -1.88 -6.07
CA TYR A 89 -11.70 -2.63 -6.62
C TYR A 89 -12.62 -1.80 -7.54
N ALA A 90 -12.51 -0.47 -7.49
CA ALA A 90 -13.19 0.42 -8.43
C ALA A 90 -12.44 0.60 -9.77
N LEU A 91 -11.14 0.26 -9.83
CA LEU A 91 -10.35 0.48 -11.05
C LEU A 91 -10.90 -0.24 -12.31
N PRO A 92 -11.41 -1.49 -12.24
CA PRO A 92 -12.00 -2.15 -13.41
C PRO A 92 -13.22 -1.44 -14.00
N VAL A 93 -13.80 -0.47 -13.29
CA VAL A 93 -14.93 0.35 -13.76
C VAL A 93 -14.47 1.53 -14.64
N MET A 94 -13.19 1.91 -14.55
CA MET A 94 -12.65 3.07 -15.28
C MET A 94 -12.77 2.95 -16.80
N PRO A 95 -12.44 1.81 -17.46
CA PRO A 95 -12.56 1.68 -18.91
C PRO A 95 -14.00 1.90 -19.41
N PRO A 96 -15.04 1.21 -18.89
CA PRO A 96 -16.40 1.44 -19.38
C PRO A 96 -16.91 2.87 -19.07
N LEU A 97 -16.51 3.49 -17.96
CA LEU A 97 -16.87 4.88 -17.67
C LEU A 97 -16.19 5.86 -18.66
N ALA A 98 -14.94 5.61 -19.03
CA ALA A 98 -14.25 6.41 -20.04
C ALA A 98 -14.93 6.32 -21.42
N VAL A 99 -15.36 5.11 -21.82
CA VAL A 99 -16.13 4.91 -23.05
C VAL A 99 -17.44 5.69 -23.00
N LEU A 100 -18.19 5.60 -21.91
CA LEU A 100 -19.45 6.34 -21.72
C LEU A 100 -19.23 7.86 -21.81
N ALA A 101 -18.17 8.37 -21.16
CA ALA A 101 -17.81 9.78 -21.22
C ALA A 101 -17.46 10.22 -22.66
N ALA A 102 -16.68 9.41 -23.38
CA ALA A 102 -16.28 9.70 -24.75
C ALA A 102 -17.49 9.72 -25.71
N LEU A 103 -18.37 8.74 -25.63
CA LEU A 103 -19.60 8.68 -26.44
C LEU A 103 -20.51 9.87 -26.14
N TRP A 104 -20.69 10.22 -24.87
CA TRP A 104 -21.47 11.40 -24.51
C TRP A 104 -20.86 12.69 -25.06
N TRP A 105 -19.53 12.85 -24.92
CA TRP A 105 -18.82 14.00 -25.46
C TRP A 105 -18.97 14.11 -26.97
N GLN A 106 -18.77 13.01 -27.68
CA GLN A 106 -18.92 12.96 -29.13
C GLN A 106 -20.32 13.38 -29.58
N LYS A 107 -21.32 12.92 -28.87
CA LYS A 107 -22.72 13.22 -29.22
C LYS A 107 -23.14 14.66 -28.92
N HIS A 108 -22.68 15.26 -27.82
CA HIS A 108 -23.24 16.52 -27.32
C HIS A 108 -22.29 17.72 -27.46
N VAL A 109 -20.98 17.49 -27.56
CA VAL A 109 -19.98 18.55 -27.48
C VAL A 109 -19.07 18.61 -28.71
N ALA A 110 -18.71 17.48 -29.32
CA ALA A 110 -17.65 17.41 -30.33
C ALA A 110 -17.90 18.31 -31.55
N SER A 111 -19.16 18.55 -31.92
CA SER A 111 -19.55 19.44 -33.04
C SER A 111 -19.38 20.94 -32.73
N ARG A 112 -19.12 21.32 -31.50
CA ARG A 112 -18.97 22.71 -31.10
C ARG A 112 -17.56 23.23 -31.40
N ALA A 113 -17.43 24.46 -31.89
CA ALA A 113 -16.14 25.06 -32.21
C ALA A 113 -15.16 25.14 -31.01
N TRP A 114 -15.70 25.24 -29.81
CA TRP A 114 -14.90 25.29 -28.56
C TRP A 114 -14.57 23.90 -27.98
N SER A 115 -15.04 22.81 -28.60
CA SER A 115 -14.88 21.46 -28.05
C SER A 115 -13.43 21.04 -27.90
N GLN A 116 -12.60 21.27 -28.91
CA GLN A 116 -11.18 20.87 -28.87
C GLN A 116 -10.37 21.60 -27.80
N PRO A 117 -10.40 22.96 -27.70
CA PRO A 117 -9.66 23.64 -26.65
C PRO A 117 -10.14 23.26 -25.23
N VAL A 118 -11.44 23.06 -25.05
CA VAL A 118 -11.97 22.61 -23.73
C VAL A 118 -11.52 21.19 -23.42
N PHE A 119 -11.57 20.27 -24.40
CA PHE A 119 -11.06 18.92 -24.20
C PHE A 119 -9.57 18.94 -23.84
N GLY A 120 -8.78 19.71 -24.57
CA GLY A 120 -7.35 19.91 -24.26
C GLY A 120 -7.12 20.44 -22.85
N ALA A 121 -7.88 21.47 -22.44
CA ALA A 121 -7.79 22.00 -21.06
C ALA A 121 -8.14 20.96 -20.00
N LEU A 122 -9.20 20.16 -20.21
CA LEU A 122 -9.57 19.08 -19.30
C LEU A 122 -8.50 18.01 -19.21
N VAL A 123 -7.88 17.64 -20.33
CA VAL A 123 -6.73 16.70 -20.32
C VAL A 123 -5.56 17.26 -19.51
N PHE A 124 -5.20 18.54 -19.72
CA PHE A 124 -4.15 19.19 -18.96
C PHE A 124 -4.44 19.22 -17.44
N VAL A 125 -5.68 19.54 -17.07
CA VAL A 125 -6.09 19.49 -15.64
C VAL A 125 -5.94 18.09 -15.07
N ASN A 126 -6.38 17.06 -15.81
CA ASN A 126 -6.25 15.66 -15.34
C ASN A 126 -4.78 15.24 -15.21
N LEU A 127 -3.93 15.59 -16.17
CA LEU A 127 -2.49 15.31 -16.09
C LEU A 127 -1.85 16.03 -14.89
N GLY A 128 -2.23 17.27 -14.64
CA GLY A 128 -1.77 18.03 -13.46
C GLY A 128 -2.20 17.36 -12.16
N LEU A 129 -3.46 16.96 -12.04
CA LEU A 129 -3.97 16.25 -10.87
C LEU A 129 -3.28 14.90 -10.68
N ALA A 130 -3.07 14.15 -11.78
CA ALA A 130 -2.34 12.87 -11.71
C ALA A 130 -0.88 13.06 -11.26
N LEU A 131 -0.20 14.11 -11.74
CA LEU A 131 1.15 14.43 -11.31
C LEU A 131 1.20 14.81 -9.82
N VAL A 132 0.29 15.65 -9.35
CA VAL A 132 0.19 16.00 -7.93
C VAL A 132 -0.08 14.77 -7.08
N ALA A 133 -1.00 13.90 -7.50
CA ALA A 133 -1.29 12.65 -6.81
C ALA A 133 -0.06 11.73 -6.77
N GLN A 134 0.66 11.60 -7.88
CA GLN A 134 1.87 10.79 -7.97
C GLN A 134 2.99 11.31 -7.06
N VAL A 135 3.26 12.63 -7.07
CA VAL A 135 4.27 13.25 -6.19
C VAL A 135 3.88 13.10 -4.72
N SER A 136 2.60 13.28 -4.39
CA SER A 136 2.12 13.10 -3.02
C SER A 136 2.24 11.65 -2.56
N ALA A 137 1.88 10.70 -3.42
CA ALA A 137 2.00 9.27 -3.11
C ALA A 137 3.46 8.83 -2.95
N SER A 138 4.36 9.29 -3.82
CA SER A 138 5.79 8.96 -3.72
C SER A 138 6.41 9.54 -2.45
N SER A 139 6.09 10.79 -2.10
CA SER A 139 6.53 11.40 -0.85
C SER A 139 6.01 10.67 0.38
N TYR A 140 4.74 10.27 0.37
CA TYR A 140 4.15 9.50 1.46
C TYR A 140 4.80 8.12 1.62
N THR A 141 5.13 7.45 0.51
CA THR A 141 5.81 6.15 0.53
C THR A 141 7.24 6.30 1.02
N ALA A 142 7.99 7.30 0.52
CA ALA A 142 9.36 7.55 0.94
C ALA A 142 9.49 7.82 2.46
N GLN A 143 8.50 8.51 3.04
CA GLN A 143 8.46 8.76 4.49
C GLN A 143 8.18 7.52 5.34
N ARG A 144 7.89 6.38 4.76
CA ARG A 144 7.59 5.12 5.44
C ARG A 144 8.48 3.96 5.03
N SER A 145 9.21 4.12 3.95
CA SER A 145 10.13 3.12 3.40
C SER A 145 11.33 2.91 4.31
N THR A 146 11.87 1.71 4.26
CA THR A 146 13.15 1.36 4.88
C THR A 146 14.32 1.49 3.91
N GLU A 147 14.10 2.00 2.70
CA GLU A 147 15.10 1.99 1.62
C GLU A 147 16.44 2.59 2.04
N ASP A 148 16.43 3.71 2.77
CA ASP A 148 17.62 4.40 3.25
C ASP A 148 18.44 3.55 4.25
N VAL A 149 17.78 2.93 5.23
CA VAL A 149 18.44 2.04 6.19
C VAL A 149 18.84 0.71 5.54
N ALA A 150 18.04 0.23 4.59
CA ALA A 150 18.28 -1.01 3.86
C ALA A 150 19.53 -0.93 2.97
N GLN A 151 19.76 0.19 2.30
CA GLN A 151 20.96 0.43 1.50
C GLN A 151 22.23 0.40 2.36
N VAL A 152 22.19 0.99 3.56
CA VAL A 152 23.30 0.92 4.52
C VAL A 152 23.50 -0.50 4.99
N LEU A 153 22.42 -1.21 5.31
CA LEU A 153 22.47 -2.61 5.74
C LEU A 153 23.05 -3.53 4.66
N ALA A 154 22.56 -3.42 3.42
CA ALA A 154 23.04 -4.19 2.27
C ALA A 154 24.55 -4.04 2.02
N CYS A 155 25.06 -2.83 2.25
CA CYS A 155 26.48 -2.54 2.09
C CYS A 155 27.35 -3.04 3.26
N ALA A 156 26.82 -3.07 4.49
CA ALA A 156 27.58 -3.27 5.69
C ALA A 156 27.40 -4.66 6.32
N ALA A 157 26.27 -5.33 6.07
CA ALA A 157 25.98 -6.64 6.64
C ALA A 157 26.73 -7.74 5.87
N GLN A 158 27.10 -8.80 6.60
CA GLN A 158 27.70 -10.00 6.04
C GLN A 158 26.65 -11.12 5.91
N PRO A 159 26.86 -12.12 5.05
CA PRO A 159 25.88 -13.19 4.80
C PRO A 159 25.46 -13.98 6.07
N ASN A 160 26.31 -13.98 7.11
CA ASN A 160 26.03 -14.65 8.36
C ASN A 160 25.49 -13.76 9.48
N ASP A 161 25.27 -12.47 9.20
CA ASP A 161 24.73 -11.55 10.16
C ASP A 161 23.25 -11.85 10.44
N VAL A 162 22.83 -11.57 11.67
CA VAL A 162 21.43 -11.69 12.08
C VAL A 162 20.80 -10.31 12.00
N VAL A 163 19.69 -10.22 11.27
CA VAL A 163 18.92 -8.99 11.14
C VAL A 163 17.59 -9.17 11.85
N ALA A 164 17.27 -8.27 12.77
CA ALA A 164 16.03 -8.29 13.51
C ALA A 164 15.28 -6.96 13.36
N ALA A 165 13.97 -7.02 13.23
CA ALA A 165 13.08 -5.87 13.29
C ALA A 165 12.34 -5.85 14.63
N VAL A 166 12.18 -4.66 15.21
CA VAL A 166 11.51 -4.46 16.51
C VAL A 166 10.23 -3.66 16.30
N ASP A 167 9.18 -4.00 17.05
CA ASP A 167 7.84 -3.36 17.05
C ASP A 167 7.04 -3.49 15.76
N GLN A 168 7.67 -3.48 14.59
CA GLN A 168 6.99 -3.57 13.30
C GLN A 168 7.79 -4.43 12.32
N TYR A 169 7.07 -5.07 11.39
CA TYR A 169 7.70 -5.77 10.26
C TYR A 169 7.89 -4.81 9.09
N PRO A 170 9.12 -4.48 8.72
CA PRO A 170 9.40 -3.64 7.56
C PRO A 170 9.33 -4.47 6.27
N TYR A 171 8.19 -4.48 5.60
CA TYR A 171 7.92 -5.34 4.44
C TYR A 171 8.88 -5.13 3.26
N ASP A 172 9.41 -3.94 3.11
CA ASP A 172 10.32 -3.56 2.03
C ASP A 172 11.80 -3.80 2.36
N LEU A 173 12.17 -3.94 3.64
CA LEU A 173 13.54 -4.13 4.08
C LEU A 173 14.22 -5.38 3.48
N PRO A 174 13.59 -6.59 3.51
CA PRO A 174 14.23 -7.77 2.94
C PRO A 174 14.54 -7.63 1.46
N PHE A 175 13.70 -6.91 0.72
CA PHE A 175 13.89 -6.65 -0.71
C PHE A 175 15.03 -5.67 -0.98
N TYR A 176 15.02 -4.51 -0.34
CA TYR A 176 16.07 -3.49 -0.56
C TYR A 176 17.42 -3.88 0.04
N ALA A 177 17.43 -4.56 1.17
CA ALA A 177 18.66 -5.05 1.80
C ALA A 177 19.14 -6.38 1.21
N GLN A 178 18.40 -7.01 0.30
CA GLN A 178 18.72 -8.30 -0.33
C GLN A 178 19.08 -9.37 0.70
N LEU A 179 18.25 -9.50 1.75
CA LEU A 179 18.51 -10.43 2.83
C LEU A 179 18.42 -11.87 2.35
N GLU A 180 19.47 -12.64 2.54
CA GLU A 180 19.49 -14.08 2.23
C GLU A 180 18.81 -14.92 3.31
N ARG A 181 18.70 -14.39 4.52
CA ARG A 181 18.10 -15.06 5.68
C ARG A 181 16.79 -14.38 6.06
N PRO A 182 15.85 -15.16 6.62
CA PRO A 182 14.61 -14.59 7.17
C PRO A 182 14.90 -13.53 8.23
N LEU A 183 14.16 -12.43 8.18
CA LEU A 183 14.19 -11.37 9.18
C LEU A 183 13.54 -11.86 10.47
N GLU A 184 14.25 -11.74 11.61
CA GLU A 184 13.64 -11.96 12.93
C GLU A 184 12.73 -10.78 13.28
N VAL A 185 11.51 -11.04 13.78
CA VAL A 185 10.55 -10.00 14.20
C VAL A 185 10.30 -10.10 15.68
N ILE A 186 10.76 -9.10 16.41
CA ILE A 186 10.76 -9.08 17.88
C ILE A 186 9.52 -8.32 18.35
N GLN A 187 8.60 -9.02 18.99
CA GLN A 187 7.40 -8.46 19.61
C GLN A 187 6.89 -9.35 20.74
N ASP A 188 5.95 -8.84 21.51
CA ASP A 188 5.14 -9.65 22.44
C ASP A 188 4.05 -10.39 21.64
N TRP A 189 4.44 -11.52 21.03
CA TRP A 189 3.55 -12.30 20.18
C TRP A 189 2.40 -12.96 20.95
N ASP A 190 2.62 -13.30 22.23
CA ASP A 190 1.59 -13.96 23.05
C ASP A 190 0.42 -13.00 23.36
N THR A 191 0.74 -11.78 23.76
CA THR A 191 -0.28 -10.72 23.92
C THR A 191 -0.91 -10.34 22.59
N LEU A 192 -0.13 -10.23 21.52
CA LEU A 192 -0.64 -9.85 20.21
C LEU A 192 -1.58 -10.91 19.61
N ARG A 193 -1.33 -12.20 19.80
CA ARG A 193 -2.24 -13.27 19.37
C ARG A 193 -3.63 -13.14 19.97
N GLN A 194 -3.73 -12.60 21.19
CA GLN A 194 -4.99 -12.42 21.90
C GLN A 194 -5.67 -11.08 21.58
N THR A 195 -4.91 -10.02 21.34
CA THR A 195 -5.42 -8.65 21.27
C THR A 195 -5.40 -8.05 19.86
N ALA A 196 -4.61 -8.62 18.94
CA ALA A 196 -4.53 -8.09 17.59
C ALA A 196 -5.85 -8.25 16.84
N GLY A 197 -6.40 -7.13 16.37
CA GLY A 197 -7.47 -7.11 15.39
C GLY A 197 -6.99 -7.57 14.01
N ASP A 198 -7.77 -7.28 12.99
CA ASP A 198 -7.39 -7.58 11.61
C ASP A 198 -6.35 -6.55 11.13
N ASN A 199 -5.08 -6.88 11.29
CA ASN A 199 -3.94 -6.05 10.88
C ASN A 199 -2.77 -6.94 10.44
N TRP A 200 -1.69 -6.32 9.94
CA TRP A 200 -0.51 -7.03 9.43
C TRP A 200 0.14 -7.98 10.46
N ARG A 201 0.05 -7.69 11.75
CA ARG A 201 0.60 -8.55 12.82
C ARG A 201 -0.13 -9.90 12.86
N ARG A 202 -1.45 -9.85 12.70
CA ARG A 202 -2.26 -11.07 12.62
C ARG A 202 -1.91 -11.91 11.39
N GLU A 203 -1.67 -11.27 10.25
CA GLU A 203 -1.25 -11.97 9.04
C GLU A 203 0.08 -12.69 9.24
N LEU A 204 1.02 -12.11 9.98
CA LEU A 204 2.31 -12.74 10.27
C LEU A 204 2.16 -14.01 11.12
N PHE A 205 1.47 -13.95 12.25
CA PHE A 205 1.36 -15.13 13.09
C PHE A 205 0.38 -16.19 12.52
N GLU A 206 -0.69 -15.79 11.83
CA GLU A 206 -1.52 -16.74 11.09
C GLU A 206 -0.73 -17.40 9.95
N GLY A 207 0.15 -16.68 9.25
CA GLY A 207 1.05 -17.25 8.24
C GLY A 207 2.07 -18.21 8.85
N ALA A 208 2.64 -17.88 10.00
CA ALA A 208 3.57 -18.70 10.71
C ALA A 208 2.96 -20.03 11.23
N ASP A 209 1.66 -20.07 11.47
CA ASP A 209 0.94 -21.29 11.87
C ASP A 209 0.93 -22.36 10.76
N PHE A 210 1.15 -21.97 9.48
CA PHE A 210 1.22 -22.88 8.34
C PHE A 210 2.63 -23.34 8.00
N ASP A 211 3.67 -22.60 8.40
CA ASP A 211 5.07 -22.91 8.09
C ASP A 211 5.96 -22.77 9.33
N ALA A 212 6.48 -23.91 9.78
CA ALA A 212 7.38 -23.97 10.94
C ALA A 212 8.68 -23.16 10.75
N ASN A 213 9.13 -22.92 9.50
CA ASN A 213 10.29 -22.09 9.24
C ASN A 213 9.93 -20.59 9.40
N ALA A 214 8.77 -20.19 8.89
CA ALA A 214 8.24 -18.85 9.09
C ALA A 214 8.00 -18.55 10.59
N ALA A 215 7.50 -19.54 11.35
CA ALA A 215 7.32 -19.41 12.79
C ALA A 215 8.59 -19.04 13.55
N ARG A 216 9.76 -19.49 13.09
CA ARG A 216 11.06 -19.15 13.72
C ARG A 216 11.44 -17.69 13.58
N SER A 217 10.84 -16.96 12.65
CA SER A 217 11.04 -15.52 12.47
C SER A 217 10.30 -14.67 13.51
N LEU A 218 9.26 -15.22 14.16
CA LEU A 218 8.50 -14.54 15.18
C LEU A 218 9.13 -14.83 16.55
N VAL A 219 9.90 -13.90 17.06
CA VAL A 219 10.69 -14.08 18.27
C VAL A 219 10.23 -13.17 19.41
N PRO A 220 10.29 -13.62 20.67
CA PRO A 220 9.82 -12.84 21.80
C PRO A 220 10.79 -11.71 22.16
N LEU A 221 10.34 -10.78 23.02
CA LEU A 221 11.10 -9.59 23.43
C LEU A 221 12.46 -9.91 24.09
N GLU A 222 12.55 -11.05 24.78
CA GLU A 222 13.78 -11.52 25.43
C GLU A 222 14.93 -11.75 24.44
N ARG A 223 14.59 -12.02 23.17
CA ARG A 223 15.57 -12.17 22.09
C ARG A 223 16.46 -10.94 21.95
N LEU A 224 15.95 -9.75 22.26
CA LEU A 224 16.70 -8.50 22.21
C LEU A 224 17.95 -8.53 23.12
N GLN A 225 17.86 -9.17 24.28
CA GLN A 225 18.99 -9.30 25.21
C GLN A 225 20.10 -10.17 24.63
N SER A 226 19.76 -11.27 23.95
CA SER A 226 20.75 -12.12 23.30
C SER A 226 21.39 -11.43 22.07
N LEU A 227 20.66 -10.58 21.35
CA LEU A 227 21.20 -9.80 20.23
C LEU A 227 22.21 -8.73 20.68
N LYS A 228 22.06 -8.19 21.90
CA LYS A 228 23.06 -7.30 22.48
C LYS A 228 24.41 -7.98 22.66
N GLN A 229 24.41 -9.30 22.87
CA GLN A 229 25.59 -10.14 23.08
C GLN A 229 26.18 -10.72 21.76
N ASP A 230 25.49 -10.58 20.63
CA ASP A 230 25.97 -11.07 19.33
C ASP A 230 26.61 -9.92 18.53
N PRO A 231 27.93 -9.95 18.26
CA PRO A 231 28.60 -8.89 17.48
C PRO A 231 28.13 -8.82 16.02
N ARG A 232 27.41 -9.84 15.52
CA ARG A 232 26.84 -9.91 14.15
C ARG A 232 25.40 -9.45 14.09
N ALA A 233 24.82 -8.95 15.20
CA ALA A 233 23.43 -8.56 15.25
C ALA A 233 23.23 -7.13 14.72
N TRP A 234 22.25 -7.03 13.83
CA TRP A 234 21.67 -5.78 13.35
C TRP A 234 20.23 -5.67 13.82
N VAL A 235 19.83 -4.49 14.22
CA VAL A 235 18.46 -4.22 14.67
C VAL A 235 17.90 -3.03 13.90
N VAL A 236 16.71 -3.20 13.32
CA VAL A 236 15.96 -2.16 12.63
C VAL A 236 14.69 -1.87 13.43
N ALA A 237 14.45 -0.61 13.72
CA ALA A 237 13.26 -0.19 14.46
C ALA A 237 12.68 1.10 13.89
N PRO A 238 11.35 1.32 14.03
CA PRO A 238 10.76 2.63 13.74
C PRO A 238 11.41 3.71 14.58
N ASN A 239 11.53 4.93 14.06
CA ASN A 239 12.08 6.06 14.81
C ASN A 239 11.33 6.34 16.12
N ALA A 240 10.05 5.99 16.19
CA ALA A 240 9.19 6.07 17.37
C ALA A 240 8.98 4.69 18.03
N SER A 241 10.03 3.86 18.08
CA SER A 241 9.95 2.53 18.71
C SER A 241 9.66 2.67 20.20
N ALA A 242 8.64 1.95 20.67
CA ALA A 242 8.32 1.87 22.09
C ALA A 242 9.30 0.95 22.85
N THR A 243 9.79 -0.09 22.18
CA THR A 243 10.69 -1.10 22.75
C THR A 243 12.15 -0.62 22.81
N LEU A 244 12.59 0.16 21.80
CA LEU A 244 13.95 0.74 21.74
C LEU A 244 13.96 2.23 22.10
N ASN A 245 13.24 2.62 23.15
CA ASN A 245 13.31 3.97 23.71
C ASN A 245 14.60 4.15 24.56
N ALA A 246 14.84 5.37 25.06
CA ALA A 246 16.12 5.82 25.63
C ALA A 246 16.84 4.87 26.60
N SER A 247 16.16 3.99 27.32
CA SER A 247 16.77 3.04 28.26
C SER A 247 17.12 1.67 27.63
N ALA A 248 16.51 1.32 26.51
CA ALA A 248 16.73 0.04 25.83
C ALA A 248 17.89 0.09 24.80
N HIS A 249 18.42 1.28 24.51
CA HIS A 249 19.58 1.46 23.62
C HIS A 249 20.89 0.90 24.19
N GLU A 250 20.97 0.65 25.51
CA GLU A 250 22.16 0.05 26.09
C GLU A 250 22.47 -1.29 25.43
N GLY A 251 23.67 -1.40 24.86
CA GLY A 251 24.13 -2.58 24.12
C GLY A 251 23.97 -2.48 22.58
N PHE A 252 23.38 -1.42 22.04
CA PHE A 252 23.34 -1.14 20.62
C PHE A 252 23.96 0.22 20.28
N THR A 253 24.65 0.30 19.15
CA THR A 253 25.20 1.53 18.59
C THR A 253 24.36 1.93 17.38
N LEU A 254 23.93 3.19 17.33
CA LEU A 254 23.24 3.76 16.17
C LEU A 254 24.18 3.83 14.98
N VAL A 255 23.80 3.20 13.89
CA VAL A 255 24.57 3.18 12.62
C VAL A 255 24.02 4.21 11.65
N HIS A 256 22.71 4.22 11.45
CA HIS A 256 22.04 5.13 10.54
C HIS A 256 20.62 5.43 11.02
N GLN A 257 20.23 6.69 10.96
CA GLN A 257 18.85 7.13 11.20
C GLN A 257 18.27 7.65 9.90
N GLY A 258 17.28 6.92 9.40
CA GLY A 258 16.54 7.28 8.21
C GLY A 258 15.28 8.13 8.52
N LEU A 259 14.45 8.33 7.50
CA LEU A 259 13.23 9.13 7.63
C LEU A 259 12.20 8.51 8.57
N ALA A 260 12.01 7.19 8.51
CA ALA A 260 11.02 6.46 9.28
C ALA A 260 11.62 5.41 10.20
N TRP A 261 12.80 4.91 9.88
CA TRP A 261 13.44 3.78 10.52
C TRP A 261 14.87 4.10 10.95
N THR A 262 15.31 3.43 11.98
CA THR A 262 16.68 3.55 12.49
C THR A 262 17.35 2.18 12.48
N LEU A 263 18.61 2.15 12.03
CA LEU A 263 19.47 0.97 12.00
C LEU A 263 20.47 1.02 13.15
N TYR A 264 20.49 -0.05 13.91
CA TYR A 264 21.42 -0.26 15.02
C TYR A 264 22.29 -1.47 14.77
N ARG A 265 23.46 -1.51 15.38
CA ARG A 265 24.35 -2.68 15.45
C ARG A 265 24.68 -2.97 16.92
N SER A 266 24.91 -4.22 17.27
CA SER A 266 25.40 -4.58 18.62
C SER A 266 26.68 -3.82 18.96
N SER A 267 26.77 -3.27 20.14
CA SER A 267 27.95 -2.52 20.62
C SER A 267 29.19 -3.39 20.74
N LEU A 268 29.04 -4.71 20.80
CA LEU A 268 30.17 -5.65 20.80
C LEU A 268 30.89 -5.71 19.45
N ALA A 269 30.18 -5.44 18.33
CA ALA A 269 30.79 -5.37 17.01
C ALA A 269 31.84 -4.27 16.90
N THR A 270 31.67 -3.16 17.64
CA THR A 270 32.62 -2.03 17.62
C THR A 270 33.86 -2.26 18.47
N LYS A 271 33.85 -3.27 19.35
CA LYS A 271 34.96 -3.63 20.22
C LYS A 271 35.85 -4.75 19.67
N SER A 272 35.46 -5.39 18.55
CA SER A 272 36.24 -6.43 17.89
C SER A 272 37.38 -5.82 17.06
N PRO A 273 38.58 -6.47 16.96
CA PRO A 273 39.70 -5.98 16.16
C PRO A 273 39.41 -5.82 14.66
N GLU A 274 38.35 -6.46 14.14
CA GLU A 274 37.80 -6.26 12.79
C GLU A 274 37.11 -4.89 12.57
N ALA A 275 37.01 -4.08 13.62
CA ALA A 275 36.52 -2.70 13.56
C ALA A 275 37.37 -1.75 12.67
N ALA A 276 38.55 -2.19 12.20
CA ALA A 276 39.36 -1.46 11.21
C ALA A 276 38.63 -1.32 9.84
N GLU A 277 37.61 -2.16 9.56
CA GLU A 277 36.73 -2.10 8.40
C GLU A 277 35.64 -1.01 8.48
N GLN A 278 35.58 -0.24 9.56
CA GLN A 278 34.72 0.97 9.65
C GLN A 278 35.01 2.03 8.56
N LYS A 279 36.11 1.90 7.83
CA LYS A 279 36.31 2.66 6.57
C LYS A 279 35.22 2.35 5.54
N GLY A 280 34.69 1.12 5.51
CA GLY A 280 33.56 0.72 4.65
C GLY A 280 32.25 1.44 5.00
N LEU A 281 31.90 1.56 6.27
CA LEU A 281 30.65 2.22 6.73
C LEU A 281 30.59 3.71 6.34
N ARG A 282 31.73 4.40 6.26
CA ARG A 282 31.79 5.79 5.77
C ARG A 282 31.54 5.88 4.25
N GLY A 283 31.98 4.87 3.49
CA GLY A 283 31.72 4.77 2.04
C GLY A 283 30.23 4.47 1.74
N CYS A 284 29.60 3.61 2.53
CA CYS A 284 28.20 3.23 2.38
C CYS A 284 27.22 4.41 2.62
N LYS A 285 27.55 5.32 3.56
CA LYS A 285 26.71 6.52 3.82
C LYS A 285 26.66 7.53 2.67
N HIS A 286 27.60 7.47 1.73
CA HIS A 286 27.64 8.40 0.59
C HIS A 286 26.97 7.90 -0.69
N GLN A 287 26.64 6.60 -0.80
CA GLN A 287 25.96 6.05 -1.97
C GLN A 287 24.44 6.32 -1.98
N GLY A 288 23.82 6.57 -0.85
CA GLY A 288 22.38 6.85 -0.71
C GLY A 288 21.93 8.27 -1.09
N LYS A 289 22.78 9.09 -1.71
CA LYS A 289 22.50 10.49 -2.12
C LYS A 289 22.64 10.74 -3.62
N LYS A 290 22.41 9.73 -4.46
CA LYS A 290 22.37 9.95 -5.92
C LYS A 290 20.98 9.72 -6.48
#